data_9c304b8ea2f8aa91e5707bb8636e748e
#
_entry.id   9c304b8ea2f8aa91e5707bb8636e748e
#
_cell.length_a   1.000
_cell.length_b   1.000
_cell.length_c   1.000
_cell.angle_alpha   90.00
_cell.angle_beta   90.00
_cell.angle_gamma   90.00
#
_symmetry.space_group_name_H-M   'P 1'
#
loop_
_entity.id
_entity.type
_entity.pdbx_description
1 polymer ?
#
loop_
_entity_poly.entity_id
_entity_poly.type
_entity_poly.pdbx_seq_one_letter_code
_entity_poly.pdbx_strand_id
1 'polypeptide(L)'
;MEGEERWENAGVYYGATPVEAALCEGEEVVIVGGGNSAGQAAVFLSGRTKHVHMLVRSEDLAASMSDYLIQRIEDSDRITLHTCTEVVGLDGNGHLEGMTWRSNADGSEAARAFRHLFVMIGAVPNTDWLDGCLMRDERGFVVTGADLPTSHLVSERWTVNRMPYIGETSRPGVFAVGDVRSGSVKRVASAVGEGAISAQFLYKVVHDEGHPVYEAEQDRPTGHAQAAE
;
A
#
# COMPACT_ATOMS: atom_id res chain seq x y z
N MET A 1 1.36 13.89 -6.88
CA MET A 1 1.26 15.04 -7.82
C MET A 1 0.42 16.11 -7.14
N GLU A 2 0.74 17.36 -7.31
CA GLU A 2 -0.01 18.45 -6.65
C GLU A 2 -1.39 18.58 -7.31
N GLY A 3 -2.46 18.53 -6.50
CA GLY A 3 -3.85 18.70 -6.95
C GLY A 3 -4.49 17.49 -7.65
N GLU A 4 -3.88 16.32 -7.63
CA GLU A 4 -4.43 15.10 -8.24
C GLU A 4 -5.76 14.66 -7.62
N GLU A 5 -5.93 14.92 -6.31
CA GLU A 5 -7.17 14.60 -5.55
C GLU A 5 -8.43 15.23 -6.18
N ARG A 6 -8.26 16.35 -6.87
CA ARG A 6 -9.34 17.06 -7.57
C ARG A 6 -9.97 16.21 -8.69
N TRP A 7 -9.22 15.27 -9.23
CA TRP A 7 -9.61 14.44 -10.36
C TRP A 7 -9.89 12.98 -9.97
N GLU A 8 -9.88 12.69 -8.67
CA GLU A 8 -10.17 11.35 -8.16
C GLU A 8 -11.57 10.91 -8.64
N ASN A 9 -11.62 9.70 -9.22
CA ASN A 9 -12.80 9.15 -9.90
C ASN A 9 -13.35 9.99 -11.10
N ALA A 10 -12.64 11.05 -11.47
CA ALA A 10 -12.95 11.90 -12.61
C ALA A 10 -11.80 11.92 -13.63
N GLY A 11 -11.13 10.78 -13.79
CA GLY A 11 -10.01 10.57 -14.69
C GLY A 11 -8.71 10.16 -13.99
N VAL A 12 -8.59 10.31 -12.64
CA VAL A 12 -7.47 9.80 -11.85
C VAL A 12 -7.93 8.62 -11.01
N TYR A 13 -7.20 7.49 -11.10
CA TYR A 13 -7.52 6.22 -10.47
C TYR A 13 -6.30 5.68 -9.72
N TYR A 14 -6.52 5.06 -8.55
CA TYR A 14 -5.49 4.43 -7.73
C TYR A 14 -5.52 2.89 -7.77
N GLY A 15 -6.32 2.34 -8.67
CA GLY A 15 -6.47 0.91 -8.91
C GLY A 15 -6.89 0.63 -10.35
N ALA A 16 -6.49 -0.51 -10.90
CA ALA A 16 -6.88 -0.95 -12.24
C ALA A 16 -7.73 -2.22 -12.11
N THR A 17 -9.03 -2.03 -11.88
CA THR A 17 -10.02 -3.10 -11.82
C THR A 17 -10.85 -3.18 -13.10
N PRO A 18 -11.70 -4.20 -13.29
CA PRO A 18 -12.64 -4.25 -14.42
C PRO A 18 -13.55 -3.03 -14.54
N VAL A 19 -13.84 -2.33 -13.43
CA VAL A 19 -14.69 -1.13 -13.41
C VAL A 19 -13.97 0.03 -14.08
N GLU A 20 -12.75 0.38 -13.64
CA GLU A 20 -11.97 1.46 -14.23
C GLU A 20 -11.60 1.13 -15.69
N ALA A 21 -11.27 -0.14 -15.98
CA ALA A 21 -10.97 -0.56 -17.34
C ALA A 21 -12.15 -0.37 -18.32
N ALA A 22 -13.40 -0.55 -17.85
CA ALA A 22 -14.59 -0.30 -18.65
C ALA A 22 -14.79 1.19 -18.95
N LEU A 23 -14.39 2.08 -18.03
CA LEU A 23 -14.45 3.54 -18.26
C LEU A 23 -13.44 4.02 -19.29
N CYS A 24 -12.39 3.24 -19.55
CA CYS A 24 -11.27 3.58 -20.44
C CYS A 24 -11.31 2.79 -21.77
N GLU A 25 -12.39 2.06 -22.05
CA GLU A 25 -12.46 1.18 -23.23
C GLU A 25 -12.27 1.97 -24.52
N GLY A 26 -11.31 1.55 -25.35
CA GLY A 26 -10.98 2.19 -26.62
C GLY A 26 -10.23 3.51 -26.50
N GLU A 27 -9.91 4.00 -25.32
CA GLU A 27 -9.10 5.20 -25.10
C GLU A 27 -7.65 4.88 -24.77
N GLU A 28 -6.77 5.87 -24.89
CA GLU A 28 -5.39 5.79 -24.43
C GLU A 28 -5.32 6.16 -22.96
N VAL A 29 -4.53 5.42 -22.19
CA VAL A 29 -4.39 5.61 -20.75
C VAL A 29 -2.95 5.83 -20.36
N VAL A 30 -2.75 6.54 -19.26
CA VAL A 30 -1.45 6.78 -18.67
C VAL A 30 -1.35 6.06 -17.32
N ILE A 31 -0.22 5.40 -17.07
CA ILE A 31 0.10 4.79 -15.78
C ILE A 31 1.38 5.44 -15.26
N VAL A 32 1.36 5.92 -14.03
CA VAL A 32 2.54 6.41 -13.31
C VAL A 32 2.96 5.39 -12.27
N GLY A 33 4.18 4.91 -12.38
CA GLY A 33 4.78 3.96 -11.44
C GLY A 33 5.65 2.92 -12.12
N GLY A 34 6.70 2.46 -11.42
CA GLY A 34 7.69 1.49 -11.93
C GLY A 34 7.68 0.14 -11.21
N GLY A 35 6.80 -0.07 -10.23
CA GLY A 35 6.73 -1.32 -9.47
C GLY A 35 5.81 -2.37 -10.07
N ASN A 36 5.77 -3.55 -9.45
CA ASN A 36 4.94 -4.68 -9.91
C ASN A 36 3.45 -4.32 -10.07
N SER A 37 2.89 -3.46 -9.23
CA SER A 37 1.50 -3.03 -9.35
C SER A 37 1.25 -2.26 -10.64
N ALA A 38 2.16 -1.35 -11.00
CA ALA A 38 2.09 -0.62 -12.26
C ALA A 38 2.23 -1.55 -13.47
N GLY A 39 3.17 -2.49 -13.43
CA GLY A 39 3.36 -3.48 -14.49
C GLY A 39 2.13 -4.38 -14.68
N GLN A 40 1.52 -4.85 -13.59
CA GLN A 40 0.28 -5.63 -13.66
C GLN A 40 -0.88 -4.82 -14.23
N ALA A 41 -1.02 -3.55 -13.82
CA ALA A 41 -2.02 -2.64 -14.36
C ALA A 41 -1.82 -2.40 -15.86
N ALA A 42 -0.56 -2.16 -16.30
CA ALA A 42 -0.24 -1.94 -17.71
C ALA A 42 -0.61 -3.15 -18.59
N VAL A 43 -0.22 -4.35 -18.18
CA VAL A 43 -0.55 -5.58 -18.88
C VAL A 43 -2.06 -5.84 -18.88
N PHE A 44 -2.77 -5.57 -17.79
CA PHE A 44 -4.21 -5.74 -17.70
C PHE A 44 -4.97 -4.76 -18.61
N LEU A 45 -4.60 -3.49 -18.57
CA LEU A 45 -5.25 -2.42 -19.34
C LEU A 45 -4.94 -2.51 -20.83
N SER A 46 -3.73 -2.95 -21.22
CA SER A 46 -3.37 -3.11 -22.64
C SER A 46 -4.29 -4.05 -23.41
N GLY A 47 -4.93 -5.01 -22.71
CA GLY A 47 -5.93 -5.89 -23.31
C GLY A 47 -7.32 -5.24 -23.53
N ARG A 48 -7.57 -4.04 -23.02
CA ARG A 48 -8.91 -3.39 -22.99
C ARG A 48 -8.92 -1.98 -23.53
N THR A 49 -7.83 -1.27 -23.42
CA THR A 49 -7.67 0.11 -23.89
C THR A 49 -7.02 0.15 -25.27
N LYS A 50 -7.05 1.30 -25.91
CA LYS A 50 -6.41 1.51 -27.19
C LYS A 50 -4.88 1.42 -27.08
N HIS A 51 -4.30 2.08 -26.06
CA HIS A 51 -2.88 2.09 -25.80
C HIS A 51 -2.61 2.49 -24.34
N VAL A 52 -1.50 2.00 -23.78
CA VAL A 52 -1.04 2.30 -22.43
C VAL A 52 0.31 3.02 -22.49
N HIS A 53 0.39 4.19 -21.91
CA HIS A 53 1.64 4.94 -21.70
C HIS A 53 2.08 4.75 -20.26
N MET A 54 3.20 4.06 -20.03
CA MET A 54 3.75 3.83 -18.70
C MET A 54 4.88 4.80 -18.43
N LEU A 55 4.72 5.69 -17.42
CA LEU A 55 5.70 6.68 -17.06
C LEU A 55 6.45 6.26 -15.78
N VAL A 56 7.76 6.23 -15.85
CA VAL A 56 8.63 5.87 -14.72
C VAL A 56 9.73 6.91 -14.54
N ARG A 57 10.02 7.25 -13.28
CA ARG A 57 11.04 8.25 -12.94
C ARG A 57 12.46 7.72 -13.12
N SER A 58 12.64 6.40 -13.01
CA SER A 58 13.92 5.71 -13.20
C SER A 58 14.28 5.54 -14.67
N GLU A 59 15.53 5.19 -14.92
CA GLU A 59 16.06 4.87 -16.26
C GLU A 59 15.54 3.51 -16.76
N ASP A 60 15.17 2.62 -15.86
CA ASP A 60 14.66 1.27 -16.15
C ASP A 60 13.65 0.77 -15.11
N LEU A 61 13.14 -0.44 -15.29
CA LEU A 61 12.21 -1.13 -14.41
C LEU A 61 12.89 -2.20 -13.53
N ALA A 62 14.13 -2.56 -13.81
CA ALA A 62 14.79 -3.75 -13.22
C ALA A 62 14.93 -3.68 -11.70
N ALA A 63 15.07 -2.46 -11.13
CA ALA A 63 15.22 -2.28 -9.69
C ALA A 63 13.94 -2.53 -8.87
N SER A 64 12.76 -2.49 -9.51
CA SER A 64 11.47 -2.45 -8.78
C SER A 64 10.38 -3.35 -9.34
N MET A 65 10.61 -3.96 -10.51
CA MET A 65 9.65 -4.82 -11.20
C MET A 65 10.26 -6.20 -11.47
N SER A 66 9.45 -7.25 -11.41
CA SER A 66 9.87 -8.61 -11.75
C SER A 66 10.11 -8.76 -13.26
N ASP A 67 11.14 -9.52 -13.63
CA ASP A 67 11.53 -9.77 -15.03
C ASP A 67 10.38 -10.27 -15.92
N TYR A 68 9.51 -11.09 -15.35
CA TYR A 68 8.30 -11.57 -16.04
C TYR A 68 7.39 -10.42 -16.51
N LEU A 69 7.21 -9.37 -15.68
CA LEU A 69 6.38 -8.22 -16.08
C LEU A 69 7.12 -7.30 -17.05
N ILE A 70 8.41 -7.11 -16.84
CA ILE A 70 9.26 -6.31 -17.76
C ILE A 70 9.16 -6.90 -19.17
N GLN A 71 9.37 -8.20 -19.30
CA GLN A 71 9.29 -8.88 -20.58
C GLN A 71 7.92 -8.75 -21.25
N ARG A 72 6.83 -8.86 -20.45
CA ARG A 72 5.48 -8.67 -21.00
C ARG A 72 5.19 -7.25 -21.44
N ILE A 73 5.80 -6.26 -20.83
CA ILE A 73 5.69 -4.86 -21.23
C ILE A 73 6.47 -4.62 -22.53
N GLU A 74 7.71 -5.12 -22.60
CA GLU A 74 8.59 -4.99 -23.77
C GLU A 74 8.03 -5.70 -25.01
N ASP A 75 7.42 -6.87 -24.84
CA ASP A 75 6.83 -7.66 -25.93
C ASP A 75 5.48 -7.09 -26.41
N SER A 76 4.92 -6.09 -25.74
CA SER A 76 3.60 -5.55 -26.05
C SER A 76 3.67 -4.35 -26.99
N ASP A 77 3.05 -4.46 -28.16
CA ASP A 77 2.84 -3.35 -29.10
C ASP A 77 1.81 -2.30 -28.61
N ARG A 78 1.11 -2.60 -27.50
CA ARG A 78 0.11 -1.72 -26.89
C ARG A 78 0.59 -1.00 -25.64
N ILE A 79 1.84 -1.16 -25.25
CA ILE A 79 2.42 -0.47 -24.11
C ILE A 79 3.65 0.31 -24.57
N THR A 80 3.70 1.59 -24.27
CA THR A 80 4.91 2.40 -24.45
C THR A 80 5.47 2.78 -23.09
N LEU A 81 6.71 2.38 -22.84
CA LEU A 81 7.44 2.77 -21.64
C LEU A 81 8.15 4.11 -21.87
N HIS A 82 7.89 5.07 -21.00
CA HIS A 82 8.56 6.36 -20.93
C HIS A 82 9.42 6.40 -19.66
N THR A 83 10.70 6.14 -19.81
CA THR A 83 11.68 6.23 -18.71
C THR A 83 12.05 7.67 -18.42
N CYS A 84 12.65 7.93 -17.27
CA CYS A 84 13.03 9.27 -16.80
C CYS A 84 11.90 10.31 -16.94
N THR A 85 10.63 9.89 -16.81
CA THR A 85 9.47 10.74 -17.12
C THR A 85 8.50 10.79 -15.93
N GLU A 86 8.00 11.98 -15.64
CA GLU A 86 7.00 12.21 -14.59
C GLU A 86 5.88 13.13 -15.06
N VAL A 87 4.70 13.02 -14.44
CA VAL A 87 3.60 13.96 -14.63
C VAL A 87 3.84 15.15 -13.69
N VAL A 88 3.83 16.36 -14.25
CA VAL A 88 4.06 17.63 -13.53
C VAL A 88 2.83 18.54 -13.51
N GLY A 89 1.82 18.27 -14.33
CA GLY A 89 0.57 19.04 -14.37
C GLY A 89 -0.59 18.21 -14.84
N LEU A 90 -1.77 18.52 -14.30
CA LEU A 90 -3.07 17.96 -14.69
C LEU A 90 -3.99 19.10 -15.03
N ASP A 91 -4.80 18.95 -16.10
CA ASP A 91 -5.72 19.96 -16.60
C ASP A 91 -7.06 19.35 -16.96
N GLY A 92 -8.16 20.15 -16.86
CA GLY A 92 -9.50 19.75 -17.22
C GLY A 92 -10.58 20.57 -16.54
N ASN A 93 -11.82 20.30 -16.91
CA ASN A 93 -13.00 20.98 -16.36
C ASN A 93 -14.08 19.96 -15.93
N GLY A 94 -14.08 19.61 -14.64
CA GLY A 94 -14.97 18.59 -14.06
C GLY A 94 -14.49 17.15 -14.26
N HIS A 95 -13.62 16.89 -15.22
CA HIS A 95 -12.89 15.63 -15.44
C HIS A 95 -11.52 15.94 -16.04
N LEU A 96 -10.62 14.96 -15.99
CA LEU A 96 -9.29 15.08 -16.57
C LEU A 96 -9.39 15.16 -18.10
N GLU A 97 -8.72 16.14 -18.71
CA GLU A 97 -8.70 16.35 -20.16
C GLU A 97 -7.29 16.38 -20.72
N GLY A 98 -6.31 16.69 -19.87
CA GLY A 98 -4.92 16.77 -20.26
C GLY A 98 -3.94 16.61 -19.12
N MET A 99 -2.70 16.35 -19.47
CA MET A 99 -1.59 16.30 -18.54
C MET A 99 -0.29 16.78 -19.19
N THR A 100 0.60 17.32 -18.36
CA THR A 100 1.95 17.71 -18.76
C THR A 100 2.94 16.71 -18.22
N TRP A 101 3.78 16.16 -19.10
CA TRP A 101 4.88 15.28 -18.77
C TRP A 101 6.19 16.06 -18.78
N ARG A 102 7.10 15.73 -17.92
CA ARG A 102 8.45 16.24 -17.90
C ARG A 102 9.46 15.10 -18.02
N SER A 103 10.39 15.21 -18.95
CA SER A 103 11.57 14.37 -19.02
C SER A 103 12.59 14.82 -17.98
N ASN A 104 12.98 13.94 -17.06
CA ASN A 104 14.02 14.22 -16.07
C ASN A 104 15.44 14.10 -16.68
N ALA A 105 15.57 13.61 -17.92
CA ALA A 105 16.83 13.50 -18.62
C ALA A 105 17.32 14.85 -19.18
N ASP A 106 16.39 15.66 -19.69
CA ASP A 106 16.70 16.93 -20.36
C ASP A 106 15.84 18.13 -19.89
N GLY A 107 14.89 17.87 -18.99
CA GLY A 107 13.98 18.89 -18.46
C GLY A 107 12.86 19.32 -19.43
N SER A 108 12.74 18.70 -20.58
CA SER A 108 11.70 19.03 -21.56
C SER A 108 10.30 18.68 -21.04
N GLU A 109 9.33 19.52 -21.36
CA GLU A 109 7.92 19.31 -21.00
C GLU A 109 7.07 19.17 -22.27
N ALA A 110 6.06 18.33 -22.18
CA ALA A 110 5.10 18.12 -23.25
C ALA A 110 3.67 17.97 -22.69
N ALA A 111 2.78 18.86 -23.12
CA ALA A 111 1.35 18.73 -22.84
C ALA A 111 0.72 17.68 -23.78
N ARG A 112 -0.12 16.84 -23.20
CA ARG A 112 -0.81 15.73 -23.89
C ARG A 112 -2.28 15.69 -23.48
N ALA A 113 -3.16 15.39 -24.43
CA ALA A 113 -4.57 15.19 -24.17
C ALA A 113 -4.82 13.73 -23.74
N PHE A 114 -4.97 13.52 -22.45
CA PHE A 114 -5.31 12.21 -21.85
C PHE A 114 -6.40 12.41 -20.79
N ARG A 115 -7.35 11.48 -20.75
CA ARG A 115 -8.48 11.50 -19.84
C ARG A 115 -8.39 10.52 -18.69
N HIS A 116 -7.42 9.59 -18.74
CA HIS A 116 -7.31 8.50 -17.79
C HIS A 116 -5.87 8.34 -17.31
N LEU A 117 -5.67 8.57 -16.01
CA LEU A 117 -4.41 8.47 -15.31
C LEU A 117 -4.53 7.47 -14.17
N PHE A 118 -3.70 6.43 -14.19
CA PHE A 118 -3.59 5.44 -13.13
C PHE A 118 -2.33 5.71 -12.29
N VAL A 119 -2.50 6.03 -11.02
CA VAL A 119 -1.42 6.36 -10.09
C VAL A 119 -1.04 5.12 -9.29
N MET A 120 0.09 4.48 -9.66
CA MET A 120 0.58 3.21 -9.10
C MET A 120 1.93 3.36 -8.41
N ILE A 121 2.13 4.48 -7.69
CA ILE A 121 3.40 4.84 -7.04
C ILE A 121 3.57 4.28 -5.62
N GLY A 122 2.67 3.42 -5.20
CA GLY A 122 2.61 2.84 -3.86
C GLY A 122 1.59 3.53 -2.97
N ALA A 123 1.42 3.01 -1.77
CA ALA A 123 0.47 3.51 -0.78
C ALA A 123 1.20 4.02 0.46
N VAL A 124 0.67 5.08 1.05
CA VAL A 124 1.02 5.53 2.39
C VAL A 124 0.09 4.81 3.37
N PRO A 125 0.61 4.15 4.40
CA PRO A 125 -0.23 3.47 5.37
C PRO A 125 -1.03 4.48 6.19
N ASN A 126 -2.32 4.22 6.40
CA ASN A 126 -3.16 5.06 7.25
C ASN A 126 -2.94 4.71 8.74
N THR A 127 -1.80 5.10 9.28
CA THR A 127 -1.31 4.73 10.62
C THR A 127 -1.01 5.92 11.53
N ASP A 128 -1.35 7.14 11.14
CA ASP A 128 -1.06 8.34 11.94
C ASP A 128 -1.76 8.33 13.29
N TRP A 129 -2.93 7.72 13.37
CA TRP A 129 -3.67 7.50 14.62
C TRP A 129 -2.96 6.55 15.61
N LEU A 130 -1.92 5.82 15.16
CA LEU A 130 -1.07 4.96 16.00
C LEU A 130 0.15 5.68 16.55
N ASP A 131 0.28 6.99 16.29
CA ASP A 131 1.43 7.75 16.77
C ASP A 131 1.55 7.71 18.28
N GLY A 132 2.76 7.50 18.78
CA GLY A 132 3.01 7.30 20.20
C GLY A 132 2.51 5.97 20.79
N CYS A 133 1.66 5.21 20.09
CA CYS A 133 1.15 3.91 20.54
C CYS A 133 2.00 2.74 20.05
N LEU A 134 2.33 2.70 18.76
CA LEU A 134 3.12 1.64 18.13
C LEU A 134 4.34 2.22 17.42
N MET A 135 5.40 1.40 17.35
CA MET A 135 6.58 1.74 16.56
C MET A 135 6.28 1.63 15.07
N ARG A 136 6.62 2.68 14.32
CA ARG A 136 6.49 2.75 12.87
C ARG A 136 7.84 3.04 12.24
N ASP A 137 8.04 2.61 11.02
CA ASP A 137 9.21 3.00 10.24
C ASP A 137 9.06 4.45 9.70
N GLU A 138 10.08 4.95 9.02
CA GLU A 138 10.12 6.31 8.44
C GLU A 138 9.01 6.57 7.41
N ARG A 139 8.41 5.52 6.87
CA ARG A 139 7.30 5.57 5.91
C ARG A 139 5.94 5.42 6.56
N GLY A 140 5.88 5.24 7.88
CA GLY A 140 4.65 5.06 8.64
C GLY A 140 4.19 3.60 8.77
N PHE A 141 4.85 2.60 8.19
CA PHE A 141 4.47 1.20 8.35
C PHE A 141 4.81 0.68 9.76
N VAL A 142 3.96 -0.20 10.29
CA VAL A 142 4.12 -0.75 11.63
C VAL A 142 5.27 -1.75 11.67
N VAL A 143 6.24 -1.52 12.57
CA VAL A 143 7.37 -2.42 12.80
C VAL A 143 6.94 -3.60 13.67
N THR A 144 7.32 -4.83 13.30
CA THR A 144 6.86 -6.05 13.98
C THR A 144 7.95 -7.10 14.11
N GLY A 145 7.79 -7.99 15.07
CA GLY A 145 8.59 -9.21 15.20
C GLY A 145 10.08 -8.93 15.37
N ALA A 146 10.90 -9.58 14.56
CA ALA A 146 12.35 -9.48 14.61
C ALA A 146 12.91 -8.11 14.19
N ASP A 147 12.12 -7.28 13.53
CA ASP A 147 12.52 -5.93 13.10
C ASP A 147 12.42 -4.91 14.24
N LEU A 148 11.85 -5.29 15.40
CA LEU A 148 11.84 -4.43 16.59
C LEU A 148 13.25 -4.29 17.15
N PRO A 149 13.71 -3.05 17.44
CA PRO A 149 15.05 -2.83 17.97
C PRO A 149 15.26 -3.52 19.32
N THR A 150 16.43 -4.10 19.55
CA THR A 150 16.80 -4.73 20.83
C THR A 150 16.67 -3.75 22.02
N SER A 151 16.98 -2.46 21.79
CA SER A 151 16.78 -1.42 22.79
C SER A 151 15.33 -1.27 23.28
N HIS A 152 14.36 -1.55 22.38
CA HIS A 152 12.95 -1.56 22.74
C HIS A 152 12.60 -2.79 23.59
N LEU A 153 13.12 -3.97 23.24
CA LEU A 153 12.84 -5.23 23.93
C LEU A 153 13.40 -5.31 25.37
N VAL A 154 14.38 -4.48 25.68
CA VAL A 154 14.92 -4.35 27.05
C VAL A 154 14.37 -3.15 27.80
N SER A 155 13.44 -2.41 27.23
CA SER A 155 12.80 -1.25 27.84
C SER A 155 11.59 -1.67 28.68
N GLU A 156 11.14 -0.77 29.57
CA GLU A 156 9.92 -0.96 30.36
C GLU A 156 8.64 -1.05 29.53
N ARG A 157 8.71 -0.71 28.24
CA ARG A 157 7.57 -0.82 27.30
C ARG A 157 7.33 -2.26 26.84
N TRP A 158 8.38 -3.10 26.86
CA TRP A 158 8.26 -4.52 26.57
C TRP A 158 8.12 -5.31 27.87
N THR A 159 6.89 -5.54 28.29
CA THR A 159 6.53 -6.03 29.62
C THR A 159 6.58 -7.55 29.80
N VAL A 160 6.89 -8.29 28.72
CA VAL A 160 6.90 -9.75 28.72
C VAL A 160 8.34 -10.29 28.59
N ASN A 161 8.62 -11.43 29.22
CA ASN A 161 9.95 -12.05 29.21
C ASN A 161 10.06 -13.06 28.04
N ARG A 162 9.87 -12.58 26.80
CA ARG A 162 10.06 -13.34 25.58
C ARG A 162 10.34 -12.44 24.40
N MET A 163 10.82 -13.03 23.32
CA MET A 163 10.92 -12.33 22.03
C MET A 163 9.54 -12.11 21.41
N PRO A 164 9.35 -11.07 20.60
CA PRO A 164 8.11 -10.83 19.88
C PRO A 164 7.83 -11.95 18.89
N TYR A 165 6.57 -12.31 18.77
CA TYR A 165 6.12 -13.23 17.72
C TYR A 165 6.13 -12.57 16.34
N ILE A 166 6.06 -13.38 15.28
CA ILE A 166 5.89 -12.88 13.91
C ILE A 166 4.59 -12.07 13.84
N GLY A 167 4.69 -10.84 13.33
CA GLY A 167 3.55 -9.92 13.26
C GLY A 167 3.25 -9.18 14.57
N GLU A 168 3.86 -9.52 15.69
CA GLU A 168 3.66 -8.80 16.95
C GLU A 168 4.35 -7.44 16.92
N THR A 169 3.63 -6.41 17.33
CA THR A 169 4.08 -5.01 17.29
C THR A 169 4.99 -4.66 18.48
N SER A 170 5.39 -3.41 18.59
CA SER A 170 6.12 -2.89 19.76
C SER A 170 5.32 -2.93 21.08
N ARG A 171 4.07 -3.35 21.03
CA ARG A 171 3.21 -3.56 22.20
C ARG A 171 2.86 -5.03 22.31
N PRO A 172 3.24 -5.72 23.40
CA PRO A 172 2.94 -7.13 23.60
C PRO A 172 1.46 -7.44 23.42
N GLY A 173 1.15 -8.53 22.70
CA GLY A 173 -0.22 -8.96 22.44
C GLY A 173 -0.95 -8.20 21.32
N VAL A 174 -0.33 -7.19 20.72
CA VAL A 174 -0.89 -6.44 19.59
C VAL A 174 -0.18 -6.87 18.30
N PHE A 175 -0.95 -7.26 17.29
CA PHE A 175 -0.42 -7.77 16.03
C PHE A 175 -0.80 -6.86 14.86
N ALA A 176 0.12 -6.72 13.90
CA ALA A 176 -0.11 -6.07 12.62
C ALA A 176 0.31 -7.01 11.50
N VAL A 177 -0.52 -7.15 10.48
CA VAL A 177 -0.35 -8.08 9.35
C VAL A 177 -0.71 -7.42 8.02
N GLY A 178 -0.21 -7.97 6.93
CA GLY A 178 -0.51 -7.49 5.58
C GLY A 178 0.16 -6.16 5.27
N ASP A 179 -0.49 -5.36 4.45
CA ASP A 179 0.10 -4.18 3.81
C ASP A 179 0.51 -3.07 4.78
N VAL A 180 -0.08 -3.03 5.97
CA VAL A 180 0.24 -2.05 7.03
C VAL A 180 1.58 -2.33 7.71
N ARG A 181 2.09 -3.56 7.62
CA ARG A 181 3.33 -3.99 8.27
C ARG A 181 4.57 -3.56 7.45
N SER A 182 5.58 -3.05 8.15
CA SER A 182 6.89 -2.77 7.56
C SER A 182 7.50 -4.05 6.98
N GLY A 183 8.10 -3.95 5.80
CA GLY A 183 8.72 -5.08 5.11
C GLY A 183 7.75 -6.15 4.57
N SER A 184 6.43 -5.94 4.65
CA SER A 184 5.46 -6.91 4.11
C SER A 184 5.53 -7.03 2.59
N VAL A 185 5.33 -8.24 2.10
CA VAL A 185 5.06 -8.46 0.67
C VAL A 185 3.60 -8.09 0.40
N LYS A 186 3.40 -7.00 -0.32
CA LYS A 186 2.06 -6.44 -0.59
C LYS A 186 1.29 -7.31 -1.59
N ARG A 187 0.75 -8.42 -1.09
CA ARG A 187 -0.03 -9.44 -1.80
C ARG A 187 -1.14 -9.98 -0.91
N VAL A 188 -2.31 -10.19 -1.47
CA VAL A 188 -3.46 -10.77 -0.75
C VAL A 188 -3.09 -12.10 -0.10
N ALA A 189 -2.41 -13.00 -0.82
CA ALA A 189 -1.99 -14.29 -0.28
C ALA A 189 -1.04 -14.15 0.92
N SER A 190 -0.11 -13.19 0.89
CA SER A 190 0.79 -12.90 2.00
C SER A 190 0.03 -12.37 3.21
N ALA A 191 -0.88 -11.43 3.01
CA ALA A 191 -1.70 -10.87 4.08
C ALA A 191 -2.58 -11.92 4.76
N VAL A 192 -3.20 -12.82 3.99
CA VAL A 192 -3.99 -13.95 4.51
C VAL A 192 -3.11 -14.92 5.30
N GLY A 193 -1.92 -15.26 4.78
CA GLY A 193 -0.96 -16.14 5.47
C GLY A 193 -0.46 -15.52 6.78
N GLU A 194 -0.07 -14.25 6.76
CA GLU A 194 0.34 -13.52 7.97
C GLU A 194 -0.80 -13.47 9.00
N GLY A 195 -2.04 -13.23 8.57
CA GLY A 195 -3.22 -13.25 9.44
C GLY A 195 -3.44 -14.61 10.11
N ALA A 196 -3.34 -15.70 9.34
CA ALA A 196 -3.50 -17.05 9.86
C ALA A 196 -2.42 -17.40 10.91
N ILE A 197 -1.15 -17.03 10.66
CA ILE A 197 -0.04 -17.25 11.59
C ILE A 197 -0.24 -16.41 12.86
N SER A 198 -0.59 -15.14 12.71
CA SER A 198 -0.79 -14.22 13.85
C SER A 198 -1.95 -14.64 14.74
N ALA A 199 -3.01 -15.25 14.19
CA ALA A 199 -4.12 -15.80 14.96
C ALA A 199 -3.66 -16.92 15.93
N GLN A 200 -2.71 -17.76 15.51
CA GLN A 200 -2.13 -18.78 16.41
C GLN A 200 -1.32 -18.18 17.55
N PHE A 201 -0.53 -17.13 17.25
CA PHE A 201 0.24 -16.45 18.30
C PHE A 201 -0.65 -15.66 19.25
N LEU A 202 -1.70 -15.03 18.73
CA LEU A 202 -2.69 -14.36 19.57
C LEU A 202 -3.37 -15.35 20.52
N TYR A 203 -3.72 -16.55 20.04
CA TYR A 203 -4.26 -17.60 20.89
C TYR A 203 -3.29 -17.97 22.05
N LYS A 204 -1.98 -18.10 21.76
CA LYS A 204 -0.96 -18.36 22.79
C LYS A 204 -0.88 -17.21 23.81
N VAL A 205 -0.86 -15.97 23.35
CA VAL A 205 -0.82 -14.79 24.24
C VAL A 205 -2.01 -14.79 25.20
N VAL A 206 -3.20 -15.12 24.68
CA VAL A 206 -4.43 -15.09 25.51
C VAL A 206 -4.51 -16.27 26.48
N HIS A 207 -4.04 -17.47 26.12
CA HIS A 207 -4.29 -18.69 26.89
C HIS A 207 -3.08 -19.18 27.69
N ASP A 208 -1.85 -19.00 27.17
CA ASP A 208 -0.66 -19.63 27.77
C ASP A 208 0.13 -18.68 28.68
N GLU A 209 0.00 -17.36 28.52
CA GLU A 209 0.95 -16.41 29.11
C GLU A 209 0.38 -15.54 30.25
N GLY A 210 -0.89 -15.68 30.62
CA GLY A 210 -1.47 -14.87 31.70
C GLY A 210 -1.32 -13.37 31.43
N HIS A 211 -1.77 -12.90 30.29
CA HIS A 211 -1.49 -11.55 29.82
C HIS A 211 -2.18 -10.50 30.69
N PRO A 212 -1.52 -9.40 31.09
CA PRO A 212 -2.11 -8.36 31.95
C PRO A 212 -3.40 -7.71 31.39
N VAL A 213 -3.67 -7.85 30.08
CA VAL A 213 -4.96 -7.42 29.48
C VAL A 213 -6.14 -8.25 29.97
N TYR A 214 -5.91 -9.48 30.45
CA TYR A 214 -6.97 -10.38 30.93
C TYR A 214 -7.32 -10.15 32.40
N GLU A 215 -6.36 -9.69 33.23
CA GLU A 215 -6.61 -9.39 34.63
C GLU A 215 -7.50 -8.15 34.79
N ALA A 216 -7.46 -7.21 33.88
CA ALA A 216 -8.28 -5.97 33.97
C ALA A 216 -9.78 -6.21 33.70
N GLU A 217 -10.16 -7.34 33.07
CA GLU A 217 -11.58 -7.67 32.84
C GLU A 217 -12.21 -8.50 33.99
N GLN A 218 -11.40 -9.19 34.78
CA GLN A 218 -11.90 -9.98 35.91
C GLN A 218 -12.30 -9.12 37.12
N ASP A 219 -11.83 -7.87 37.16
CA ASP A 219 -12.13 -6.92 38.25
C ASP A 219 -13.32 -5.98 37.95
N ARG A 220 -14.10 -6.22 36.93
CA ARG A 220 -15.38 -5.52 36.79
C ARG A 220 -16.38 -6.09 37.76
N PRO A 221 -16.83 -5.32 38.78
CA PRO A 221 -17.86 -5.79 39.70
C PRO A 221 -19.11 -6.10 38.86
N THR A 222 -19.56 -7.35 38.91
CA THR A 222 -20.85 -7.77 38.39
C THR A 222 -21.93 -7.07 39.22
N GLY A 223 -22.34 -5.89 38.74
CA GLY A 223 -23.47 -5.17 39.27
C GLY A 223 -24.74 -5.97 39.00
N HIS A 224 -25.11 -6.85 39.95
CA HIS A 224 -26.47 -7.33 40.01
C HIS A 224 -27.36 -6.15 40.34
N ALA A 225 -28.07 -5.63 39.36
CA ALA A 225 -29.24 -4.82 39.58
C ALA A 225 -30.27 -5.71 40.24
N GLN A 226 -30.39 -5.59 41.58
CA GLN A 226 -31.59 -6.04 42.31
C GLN A 226 -32.73 -5.13 41.84
N ALA A 227 -33.68 -5.70 41.12
CA ALA A 227 -35.00 -5.13 40.97
C ALA A 227 -35.66 -5.14 42.35
N ALA A 228 -35.94 -3.99 42.87
CA ALA A 228 -36.81 -3.81 44.04
C ALA A 228 -38.24 -3.60 43.53
N GLU A 229 -39.14 -4.27 44.18
CA GLU A 229 -40.60 -4.31 44.06
C GLU A 229 -41.27 -2.93 43.96
#